data_2ae4ec452fc0400942ab167013487ed0
#
_entry.id   2ae4ec452fc0400942ab167013487ed0
#
_cell.length_a   1.000
_cell.length_b   1.000
_cell.length_c   1.000
_cell.angle_alpha   90.00
_cell.angle_beta   90.00
_cell.angle_gamma   90.00
#
_symmetry.space_group_name_H-M   'P 1'
#
loop_
_entity.id
_entity.type
_entity.pdbx_description
1 polymer ?
#
loop_
_entity_poly.entity_id
_entity_poly.type
_entity_poly.pdbx_seq_one_letter_code
_entity_poly.pdbx_strand_id
1 'polypeptide(L)'
;MRKEDCEAIAKLLDSGFSIKDALIVLKEKENEKAFDEIMNRLNDGESLHAFFYLYCPKSYVVLFESMSQCMPFLDSLLTCIEMHRAIEKSQKQIIDGMLYPSLLFLGMIVGMYLFNALILPNMITLLMGFQVETDHLLVMHEAIQWIAEFLLWGIVLLFLIVMTALKKKHIVNTYCFVAKRFPDNILVHSVSAMFARFFLECLKRNVSTQNTLHILSQVKQQPCVSYIAKEIDEHLMRGETLIEAIQKTHIEKALLRFLKIAVFSSSSEEMLEGYLHMVEIRKQQAIKRYSTYIQLISYSMIAIVLIFVYQILMMPMTMLQNL
;
A
#
# COMPACT_ATOMS: atom_id res chain seq x y z
N MET A 1 9.71 8.91 -21.59
CA MET A 1 8.59 8.02 -21.99
C MET A 1 7.56 7.92 -20.86
N ARG A 2 6.30 7.73 -21.20
CA ARG A 2 5.22 7.42 -20.25
C ARG A 2 5.16 5.91 -19.96
N LYS A 3 4.38 5.50 -18.95
CA LYS A 3 4.17 4.06 -18.64
C LYS A 3 3.46 3.34 -19.78
N GLU A 4 2.48 3.99 -20.37
CA GLU A 4 1.69 3.51 -21.50
C GLU A 4 2.58 3.20 -22.71
N ASP A 5 3.59 4.03 -22.97
CA ASP A 5 4.56 3.81 -24.05
C ASP A 5 5.36 2.51 -23.82
N CYS A 6 5.83 2.29 -22.57
CA CYS A 6 6.56 1.05 -22.23
C CYS A 6 5.68 -0.19 -22.35
N GLU A 7 4.41 -0.12 -21.91
CA GLU A 7 3.44 -1.21 -22.04
C GLU A 7 3.10 -1.51 -23.51
N ALA A 8 2.95 -0.47 -24.34
CA ALA A 8 2.68 -0.63 -25.76
C ALA A 8 3.87 -1.24 -26.51
N ILE A 9 5.09 -0.77 -26.21
CA ILE A 9 6.32 -1.36 -26.77
C ILE A 9 6.41 -2.84 -26.40
N ALA A 10 6.22 -3.18 -25.12
CA ALA A 10 6.30 -4.57 -24.65
C ALA A 10 5.29 -5.47 -25.38
N LYS A 11 4.04 -5.01 -25.56
CA LYS A 11 3.00 -5.77 -26.28
C LYS A 11 3.34 -5.98 -27.75
N LEU A 12 3.87 -4.98 -28.45
CA LEU A 12 4.28 -5.12 -29.84
C LEU A 12 5.43 -6.09 -29.98
N LEU A 13 6.44 -6.01 -29.11
CA LEU A 13 7.55 -6.96 -29.08
C LEU A 13 7.10 -8.40 -28.81
N ASP A 14 6.18 -8.57 -27.85
CA ASP A 14 5.59 -9.88 -27.53
C ASP A 14 4.78 -10.46 -28.70
N SER A 15 4.18 -9.58 -29.53
CA SER A 15 3.50 -9.96 -30.77
C SER A 15 4.46 -10.21 -31.95
N GLY A 16 5.78 -10.14 -31.76
CA GLY A 16 6.79 -10.43 -32.75
C GLY A 16 7.27 -9.24 -33.60
N PHE A 17 6.85 -8.01 -33.28
CA PHE A 17 7.38 -6.82 -33.95
C PHE A 17 8.83 -6.56 -33.51
N SER A 18 9.63 -6.01 -34.44
CA SER A 18 10.95 -5.51 -34.04
C SER A 18 10.82 -4.24 -33.19
N ILE A 19 11.83 -3.96 -32.37
CA ILE A 19 11.83 -2.72 -31.55
C ILE A 19 11.77 -1.47 -32.44
N LYS A 20 12.39 -1.48 -33.62
CA LYS A 20 12.37 -0.36 -34.56
C LYS A 20 10.94 -0.12 -35.09
N ASP A 21 10.26 -1.16 -35.49
CA ASP A 21 8.88 -1.08 -35.96
C ASP A 21 7.95 -0.62 -34.87
N ALA A 22 8.12 -1.15 -33.64
CA ALA A 22 7.31 -0.73 -32.48
C ALA A 22 7.48 0.75 -32.18
N LEU A 23 8.71 1.30 -32.23
CA LEU A 23 8.99 2.72 -32.04
C LEU A 23 8.38 3.59 -33.13
N ILE A 24 8.43 3.14 -34.39
CA ILE A 24 7.83 3.88 -35.52
C ILE A 24 6.31 3.93 -35.38
N VAL A 25 5.67 2.82 -35.07
CA VAL A 25 4.21 2.71 -34.93
C VAL A 25 3.66 3.52 -33.75
N LEU A 26 4.40 3.57 -32.65
CA LEU A 26 3.98 4.25 -31.42
C LEU A 26 4.47 5.71 -31.33
N LYS A 27 5.15 6.23 -32.36
CA LYS A 27 5.69 7.59 -32.36
C LYS A 27 4.57 8.62 -32.38
N GLU A 28 4.51 9.45 -31.34
CA GLU A 28 3.61 10.58 -31.15
C GLU A 28 4.42 11.83 -30.80
N LYS A 29 3.80 13.04 -30.92
CA LYS A 29 4.47 14.31 -30.59
C LYS A 29 5.07 14.36 -29.17
N GLU A 30 4.44 13.66 -28.22
CA GLU A 30 4.84 13.67 -26.81
C GLU A 30 6.05 12.79 -26.51
N ASN A 31 6.25 11.70 -27.26
CA ASN A 31 7.34 10.75 -27.07
C ASN A 31 8.41 10.80 -28.18
N GLU A 32 8.21 11.66 -29.21
CA GLU A 32 9.06 11.76 -30.41
C GLU A 32 10.54 11.86 -30.09
N LYS A 33 10.93 12.81 -29.23
CA LYS A 33 12.35 13.01 -28.90
C LYS A 33 13.00 11.77 -28.28
N ALA A 34 12.30 11.13 -27.35
CA ALA A 34 12.80 9.93 -26.68
C ALA A 34 12.92 8.75 -27.66
N PHE A 35 11.93 8.60 -28.56
CA PHE A 35 11.94 7.52 -29.54
C PHE A 35 13.01 7.72 -30.62
N ASP A 36 13.22 8.95 -31.05
CA ASP A 36 14.29 9.28 -32.01
C ASP A 36 15.68 9.06 -31.40
N GLU A 37 15.90 9.41 -30.15
CA GLU A 37 17.15 9.13 -29.46
C GLU A 37 17.39 7.62 -29.31
N ILE A 38 16.37 6.85 -28.93
CA ILE A 38 16.45 5.38 -28.85
C ILE A 38 16.78 4.81 -30.22
N MET A 39 16.11 5.28 -31.27
CA MET A 39 16.34 4.84 -32.64
C MET A 39 17.78 5.12 -33.11
N ASN A 40 18.30 6.32 -32.82
CA ASN A 40 19.67 6.69 -33.18
C ASN A 40 20.70 5.80 -32.49
N ARG A 41 20.58 5.58 -31.18
CA ARG A 41 21.46 4.66 -30.44
C ARG A 41 21.42 3.23 -30.96
N LEU A 42 20.21 2.75 -31.35
CA LEU A 42 20.07 1.44 -31.99
C LEU A 42 20.75 1.36 -33.35
N ASN A 43 20.74 2.45 -34.13
CA ASN A 43 21.43 2.52 -35.41
C ASN A 43 22.95 2.61 -35.24
N ASP A 44 23.41 3.21 -34.13
CA ASP A 44 24.83 3.26 -33.74
C ASP A 44 25.33 1.91 -33.18
N GLY A 45 24.46 0.89 -33.08
CA GLY A 45 24.81 -0.48 -32.66
C GLY A 45 24.85 -0.67 -31.14
N GLU A 46 24.35 0.29 -30.34
CA GLU A 46 24.25 0.12 -28.90
C GLU A 46 23.18 -0.95 -28.53
N SER A 47 23.45 -1.75 -27.50
CA SER A 47 22.47 -2.70 -27.01
C SER A 47 21.35 -2.04 -26.23
N LEU A 48 20.10 -2.45 -26.43
CA LEU A 48 18.92 -1.94 -25.70
C LEU A 48 19.09 -1.99 -24.18
N HIS A 49 19.69 -3.05 -23.67
CA HIS A 49 19.94 -3.23 -22.23
C HIS A 49 20.78 -2.11 -21.64
N ALA A 50 21.71 -1.55 -22.42
CA ALA A 50 22.67 -0.56 -21.92
C ALA A 50 22.06 0.82 -21.71
N PHE A 51 21.02 1.18 -22.45
CA PHE A 51 20.53 2.56 -22.42
C PHE A 51 19.01 2.73 -22.28
N PHE A 52 18.20 1.71 -22.57
CA PHE A 52 16.74 1.85 -22.56
C PHE A 52 16.17 2.32 -21.21
N TYR A 53 16.80 1.91 -20.10
CA TYR A 53 16.39 2.34 -18.75
C TYR A 53 16.41 3.85 -18.54
N LEU A 54 17.26 4.59 -19.29
CA LEU A 54 17.36 6.06 -19.22
C LEU A 54 16.06 6.75 -19.68
N TYR A 55 15.32 6.10 -20.56
CA TYR A 55 14.06 6.63 -21.12
C TYR A 55 12.83 6.09 -20.39
N CYS A 56 12.98 5.11 -19.55
CA CYS A 56 11.90 4.55 -18.75
C CYS A 56 11.39 5.54 -17.69
N PRO A 57 10.11 5.45 -17.30
CA PRO A 57 9.60 6.16 -16.15
C PRO A 57 10.45 5.86 -14.91
N LYS A 58 10.66 6.85 -14.03
CA LYS A 58 11.47 6.68 -12.81
C LYS A 58 11.06 5.47 -11.94
N SER A 59 9.79 5.10 -12.02
CA SER A 59 9.25 3.92 -11.33
C SER A 59 9.75 2.59 -11.90
N TYR A 60 10.14 2.55 -13.18
CA TYR A 60 10.61 1.34 -13.86
C TYR A 60 12.13 1.20 -13.84
N VAL A 61 12.86 2.33 -13.84
CA VAL A 61 14.32 2.35 -13.99
C VAL A 61 15.04 1.34 -13.10
N VAL A 62 14.76 1.38 -11.80
CA VAL A 62 15.49 0.53 -10.83
C VAL A 62 15.16 -0.95 -10.98
N LEU A 63 13.90 -1.28 -11.28
CA LEU A 63 13.47 -2.65 -11.51
C LEU A 63 14.07 -3.18 -12.82
N PHE A 64 13.94 -2.40 -13.88
CA PHE A 64 14.43 -2.77 -15.21
C PHE A 64 15.95 -2.94 -15.23
N GLU A 65 16.71 -2.03 -14.62
CA GLU A 65 18.16 -2.11 -14.52
C GLU A 65 18.63 -3.41 -13.85
N SER A 66 17.97 -3.78 -12.74
CA SER A 66 18.31 -5.02 -12.03
C SER A 66 17.96 -6.29 -12.82
N MET A 67 16.86 -6.26 -13.59
CA MET A 67 16.40 -7.42 -14.37
C MET A 67 17.14 -7.56 -15.68
N SER A 68 17.47 -6.46 -16.32
CA SER A 68 18.17 -6.44 -17.62
C SER A 68 19.55 -7.11 -17.58
N GLN A 69 20.14 -7.28 -16.40
CA GLN A 69 21.40 -7.98 -16.20
C GLN A 69 21.26 -9.51 -16.23
N CYS A 70 20.06 -10.04 -15.96
CA CYS A 70 19.83 -11.46 -15.75
C CYS A 70 18.80 -12.08 -16.72
N MET A 71 18.10 -11.24 -17.50
CA MET A 71 17.02 -11.67 -18.39
C MET A 71 17.13 -11.01 -19.77
N PRO A 72 16.56 -11.60 -20.83
CA PRO A 72 16.36 -10.93 -22.13
C PRO A 72 15.58 -9.62 -21.99
N PHE A 73 15.77 -8.70 -22.93
CA PHE A 73 15.17 -7.35 -22.89
C PHE A 73 13.64 -7.39 -22.72
N LEU A 74 12.97 -8.17 -23.58
CA LEU A 74 11.51 -8.29 -23.54
C LEU A 74 11.01 -8.84 -22.21
N ASP A 75 11.66 -9.89 -21.70
CA ASP A 75 11.31 -10.48 -20.41
C ASP A 75 11.52 -9.52 -19.25
N SER A 76 12.63 -8.77 -19.26
CA SER A 76 12.91 -7.74 -18.27
C SER A 76 11.84 -6.65 -18.29
N LEU A 77 11.40 -6.21 -19.46
CA LEU A 77 10.42 -5.17 -19.63
C LEU A 77 9.03 -5.65 -19.19
N LEU A 78 8.60 -6.83 -19.60
CA LEU A 78 7.33 -7.45 -19.23
C LEU A 78 7.26 -7.68 -17.71
N THR A 79 8.31 -8.26 -17.14
CA THR A 79 8.38 -8.49 -15.68
C THR A 79 8.30 -7.17 -14.90
N CYS A 80 9.01 -6.15 -15.36
CA CYS A 80 8.97 -4.81 -14.75
C CYS A 80 7.55 -4.22 -14.77
N ILE A 81 6.83 -4.33 -15.88
CA ILE A 81 5.45 -3.87 -16.05
C ILE A 81 4.50 -4.62 -15.11
N GLU A 82 4.57 -5.96 -15.09
CA GLU A 82 3.70 -6.79 -14.24
C GLU A 82 3.92 -6.50 -12.75
N MET A 83 5.17 -6.36 -12.32
CA MET A 83 5.50 -6.02 -10.93
C MET A 83 4.98 -4.64 -10.56
N HIS A 84 5.17 -3.65 -11.43
CA HIS A 84 4.70 -2.30 -11.16
C HIS A 84 3.17 -2.24 -11.09
N ARG A 85 2.49 -2.91 -12.02
CA ARG A 85 1.03 -3.05 -12.03
C ARG A 85 0.51 -3.73 -10.76
N ALA A 86 1.22 -4.73 -10.25
CA ALA A 86 0.88 -5.39 -9.00
C ALA A 86 1.02 -4.46 -7.79
N ILE A 87 2.07 -3.64 -7.74
CA ILE A 87 2.27 -2.63 -6.68
C ILE A 87 1.14 -1.60 -6.72
N GLU A 88 0.84 -1.03 -7.88
CA GLU A 88 -0.23 -0.05 -8.04
C GLU A 88 -1.60 -0.61 -7.66
N LYS A 89 -1.93 -1.81 -8.14
CA LYS A 89 -3.18 -2.51 -7.78
C LYS A 89 -3.30 -2.68 -6.27
N SER A 90 -2.21 -3.12 -5.62
CA SER A 90 -2.17 -3.30 -4.18
C SER A 90 -2.40 -1.99 -3.41
N GLN A 91 -1.78 -0.90 -3.85
CA GLN A 91 -1.96 0.43 -3.25
C GLN A 91 -3.38 0.95 -3.46
N LYS A 92 -3.90 0.84 -4.69
CA LYS A 92 -5.25 1.27 -5.03
C LYS A 92 -6.31 0.56 -4.19
N GLN A 93 -6.21 -0.74 -4.01
CA GLN A 93 -7.15 -1.51 -3.18
C GLN A 93 -7.20 -1.02 -1.73
N ILE A 94 -6.05 -0.66 -1.15
CA ILE A 94 -6.00 -0.12 0.22
C ILE A 94 -6.67 1.26 0.26
N ILE A 95 -6.33 2.13 -0.70
CA ILE A 95 -6.89 3.49 -0.76
C ILE A 95 -8.41 3.42 -0.95
N ASP A 96 -8.89 2.68 -1.94
CA ASP A 96 -10.32 2.57 -2.25
C ASP A 96 -11.12 1.97 -1.07
N GLY A 97 -10.55 0.98 -0.39
CA GLY A 97 -11.20 0.35 0.76
C GLY A 97 -11.25 1.21 2.02
N MET A 98 -10.33 2.18 2.16
CA MET A 98 -10.22 3.03 3.34
C MET A 98 -10.74 4.45 3.12
N LEU A 99 -10.99 4.87 1.88
CA LEU A 99 -11.38 6.23 1.53
C LEU A 99 -12.69 6.64 2.22
N TYR A 100 -13.75 5.85 2.03
CA TYR A 100 -15.07 6.15 2.60
C TYR A 100 -15.05 6.19 4.15
N PRO A 101 -14.52 5.18 4.87
CA PRO A 101 -14.42 5.22 6.32
C PRO A 101 -13.63 6.42 6.85
N SER A 102 -12.53 6.78 6.16
CA SER A 102 -11.70 7.92 6.56
C SER A 102 -12.42 9.26 6.38
N LEU A 103 -13.16 9.43 5.28
CA LEU A 103 -13.97 10.63 5.05
C LEU A 103 -15.11 10.73 6.06
N LEU A 104 -15.79 9.64 6.37
CA LEU A 104 -16.84 9.59 7.38
C LEU A 104 -16.31 9.96 8.75
N PHE A 105 -15.15 9.41 9.14
CA PHE A 105 -14.53 9.70 10.43
C PHE A 105 -14.06 11.16 10.54
N LEU A 106 -13.49 11.71 9.47
CA LEU A 106 -13.11 13.11 9.39
C LEU A 106 -14.34 14.02 9.48
N GLY A 107 -15.40 13.71 8.72
CA GLY A 107 -16.66 14.45 8.75
C GLY A 107 -17.30 14.46 10.15
N MET A 108 -17.23 13.35 10.88
CA MET A 108 -17.68 13.25 12.27
C MET A 108 -16.90 14.22 13.17
N ILE A 109 -15.57 14.26 13.07
CA ILE A 109 -14.75 15.16 13.91
C ILE A 109 -15.04 16.63 13.60
N VAL A 110 -15.13 16.97 12.30
CA VAL A 110 -15.49 18.34 11.88
C VAL A 110 -16.90 18.70 12.36
N GLY A 111 -17.86 17.77 12.25
CA GLY A 111 -19.23 17.96 12.75
C GLY A 111 -19.27 18.19 14.26
N MET A 112 -18.53 17.39 15.05
CA MET A 112 -18.39 17.61 16.49
C MET A 112 -17.81 18.98 16.84
N TYR A 113 -16.77 19.39 16.13
CA TYR A 113 -16.14 20.69 16.36
C TYR A 113 -17.09 21.84 16.03
N LEU A 114 -17.79 21.79 14.89
CA LEU A 114 -18.77 22.82 14.51
C LEU A 114 -19.96 22.86 15.48
N PHE A 115 -20.45 21.71 15.92
CA PHE A 115 -21.51 21.62 16.92
C PHE A 115 -21.08 22.31 18.22
N ASN A 116 -19.89 21.99 18.70
CA ASN A 116 -19.36 22.55 19.94
C ASN A 116 -19.06 24.07 19.85
N ALA A 117 -18.56 24.53 18.67
CA ALA A 117 -18.16 25.93 18.46
C ALA A 117 -19.35 26.86 18.14
N LEU A 118 -20.35 26.38 17.43
CA LEU A 118 -21.43 27.23 16.89
C LEU A 118 -22.78 26.97 17.56
N ILE A 119 -23.15 25.70 17.76
CA ILE A 119 -24.51 25.36 18.21
C ILE A 119 -24.61 25.42 19.74
N LEU A 120 -23.69 24.78 20.43
CA LEU A 120 -23.77 24.60 21.86
C LEU A 120 -23.69 25.94 22.62
N PRO A 121 -22.82 26.92 22.32
CA PRO A 121 -22.79 28.22 23.02
C PRO A 121 -24.07 29.03 22.82
N ASN A 122 -24.65 28.99 21.61
CA ASN A 122 -25.92 29.68 21.34
C ASN A 122 -27.07 29.06 22.12
N MET A 123 -27.11 27.74 22.28
CA MET A 123 -28.11 27.03 23.07
C MET A 123 -27.95 27.35 24.56
N ILE A 124 -26.72 27.39 25.09
CA ILE A 124 -26.44 27.76 26.47
C ILE A 124 -26.94 29.19 26.74
N THR A 125 -26.64 30.15 25.87
CA THR A 125 -27.06 31.53 25.97
C THR A 125 -28.59 31.67 26.00
N LEU A 126 -29.28 30.93 25.14
CA LEU A 126 -30.77 30.90 25.12
C LEU A 126 -31.34 30.35 26.43
N LEU A 127 -30.77 29.24 26.94
CA LEU A 127 -31.24 28.60 28.17
C LEU A 127 -30.96 29.47 29.44
N MET A 128 -29.83 30.19 29.48
CA MET A 128 -29.55 31.16 30.54
C MET A 128 -30.60 32.27 30.59
N GLY A 129 -31.15 32.67 29.43
CA GLY A 129 -32.25 33.64 29.37
C GLY A 129 -33.55 33.17 30.05
N PHE A 130 -33.73 31.86 30.21
CA PHE A 130 -34.86 31.23 30.92
C PHE A 130 -34.58 30.87 32.37
N GLN A 131 -33.47 31.35 32.97
CA GLN A 131 -33.03 31.08 34.36
C GLN A 131 -32.87 29.56 34.66
N VAL A 132 -32.46 28.79 33.68
CA VAL A 132 -32.20 27.35 33.81
C VAL A 132 -30.81 27.11 34.40
N GLU A 133 -30.68 26.11 35.26
CA GLU A 133 -29.36 25.62 35.67
C GLU A 133 -28.61 25.02 34.46
N THR A 134 -27.56 25.69 34.02
CA THR A 134 -26.79 25.32 32.82
C THR A 134 -25.50 24.56 33.13
N ASP A 135 -25.26 24.23 34.41
CA ASP A 135 -24.03 23.58 34.87
C ASP A 135 -23.75 22.28 34.15
N HIS A 136 -24.76 21.44 33.92
CA HIS A 136 -24.63 20.21 33.15
C HIS A 136 -24.24 20.44 31.70
N LEU A 137 -24.73 21.54 31.10
CA LEU A 137 -24.40 21.89 29.69
C LEU A 137 -22.98 22.42 29.56
N LEU A 138 -22.47 23.14 30.57
CA LEU A 138 -21.09 23.60 30.60
C LEU A 138 -20.12 22.42 30.72
N VAL A 139 -20.40 21.48 31.64
CA VAL A 139 -19.60 20.24 31.76
C VAL A 139 -19.63 19.44 30.45
N MET A 140 -20.77 19.36 29.79
CA MET A 140 -20.91 18.67 28.50
C MET A 140 -20.15 19.39 27.38
N HIS A 141 -20.17 20.71 27.33
CA HIS A 141 -19.38 21.51 26.41
C HIS A 141 -17.90 21.23 26.55
N GLU A 142 -17.37 21.27 27.75
CA GLU A 142 -15.98 20.95 28.03
C GLU A 142 -15.65 19.51 27.64
N ALA A 143 -16.50 18.53 27.99
CA ALA A 143 -16.28 17.13 27.67
C ALA A 143 -16.22 16.87 26.13
N ILE A 144 -17.15 17.44 25.36
CA ILE A 144 -17.17 17.33 23.91
C ILE A 144 -15.91 17.99 23.31
N GLN A 145 -15.52 19.15 23.82
CA GLN A 145 -14.31 19.83 23.38
C GLN A 145 -13.05 18.96 23.60
N TRP A 146 -12.88 18.45 24.81
CA TRP A 146 -11.75 17.55 25.13
C TRP A 146 -11.71 16.30 24.26
N ILE A 147 -12.87 15.68 24.01
CA ILE A 147 -12.96 14.50 23.15
C ILE A 147 -12.57 14.86 21.70
N ALA A 148 -13.09 15.97 21.17
CA ALA A 148 -12.79 16.41 19.81
C ALA A 148 -11.30 16.76 19.65
N GLU A 149 -10.71 17.48 20.60
CA GLU A 149 -9.28 17.81 20.61
C GLU A 149 -8.41 16.55 20.74
N PHE A 150 -8.75 15.64 21.65
CA PHE A 150 -8.02 14.39 21.83
C PHE A 150 -8.04 13.52 20.54
N LEU A 151 -9.18 13.42 19.87
CA LEU A 151 -9.31 12.71 18.61
C LEU A 151 -8.47 13.38 17.50
N LEU A 152 -8.52 14.70 17.40
CA LEU A 152 -7.74 15.45 16.41
C LEU A 152 -6.25 15.29 16.63
N TRP A 153 -5.77 15.48 17.85
CA TRP A 153 -4.35 15.28 18.19
C TRP A 153 -3.92 13.83 18.05
N GLY A 154 -4.79 12.88 18.37
CA GLY A 154 -4.57 11.45 18.15
C GLY A 154 -4.35 11.11 16.68
N ILE A 155 -5.14 11.69 15.78
CA ILE A 155 -4.96 11.52 14.33
C ILE A 155 -3.65 12.15 13.85
N VAL A 156 -3.34 13.37 14.29
CA VAL A 156 -2.09 14.05 13.93
C VAL A 156 -0.89 13.22 14.39
N LEU A 157 -0.91 12.71 15.61
CA LEU A 157 0.13 11.86 16.16
C LEU A 157 0.26 10.56 15.37
N LEU A 158 -0.86 9.88 15.08
CA LEU A 158 -0.90 8.67 14.26
C LEU A 158 -0.31 8.92 12.87
N PHE A 159 -0.71 10.02 12.22
CA PHE A 159 -0.19 10.41 10.91
C PHE A 159 1.33 10.64 10.97
N LEU A 160 1.84 11.33 11.97
CA LEU A 160 3.28 11.55 12.16
C LEU A 160 4.03 10.22 12.38
N ILE A 161 3.48 9.31 13.20
CA ILE A 161 4.06 7.98 13.43
C ILE A 161 4.12 7.21 12.11
N VAL A 162 3.04 7.16 11.35
CA VAL A 162 2.97 6.48 10.05
C VAL A 162 3.96 7.10 9.07
N MET A 163 4.01 8.42 8.96
CA MET A 163 4.95 9.13 8.08
C MET A 163 6.41 8.87 8.44
N THR A 164 6.76 8.78 9.73
CA THR A 164 8.12 8.46 10.16
C THR A 164 8.47 6.99 9.94
N ALA A 165 7.52 6.08 10.21
CA ALA A 165 7.67 4.64 9.99
C ALA A 165 7.82 4.26 8.51
N LEU A 166 7.13 4.99 7.61
CA LEU A 166 7.19 4.75 6.17
C LEU A 166 8.41 5.40 5.48
N LYS A 167 9.21 6.22 6.18
CA LYS A 167 10.47 6.72 5.60
C LYS A 167 11.40 5.56 5.25
N LYS A 168 11.97 5.57 4.04
CA LYS A 168 12.86 4.51 3.52
C LYS A 168 13.96 4.08 4.49
N LYS A 169 14.44 5.00 5.33
CA LYS A 169 15.48 4.74 6.33
C LYS A 169 15.01 3.85 7.49
N HIS A 170 13.73 3.93 7.86
CA HIS A 170 13.19 3.26 9.05
C HIS A 170 12.25 2.08 8.72
N ILE A 171 11.81 1.97 7.46
CA ILE A 171 10.79 1.00 7.05
C ILE A 171 11.23 -0.46 7.31
N VAL A 172 12.51 -0.79 7.11
CA VAL A 172 13.05 -2.12 7.35
C VAL A 172 13.07 -2.44 8.86
N ASN A 173 13.52 -1.49 9.69
CA ASN A 173 13.53 -1.67 11.14
C ASN A 173 12.11 -1.80 11.70
N THR A 174 11.17 -0.99 11.18
CA THR A 174 9.75 -1.07 11.53
C THR A 174 9.18 -2.42 11.11
N TYR A 175 9.50 -2.89 9.91
CA TYR A 175 9.11 -4.21 9.43
C TYR A 175 9.63 -5.33 10.35
N CYS A 176 10.91 -5.34 10.67
CA CYS A 176 11.52 -6.34 11.55
C CYS A 176 10.90 -6.33 12.96
N PHE A 177 10.64 -5.14 13.51
CA PHE A 177 9.97 -5.00 14.81
C PHE A 177 8.55 -5.56 14.78
N VAL A 178 7.75 -5.18 13.76
CA VAL A 178 6.36 -5.65 13.59
C VAL A 178 6.34 -7.17 13.34
N ALA A 179 7.22 -7.69 12.49
CA ALA A 179 7.28 -9.11 12.16
C ALA A 179 7.63 -9.98 13.38
N LYS A 180 8.52 -9.50 14.26
CA LYS A 180 8.86 -10.19 15.53
C LYS A 180 7.71 -10.19 16.52
N ARG A 181 6.95 -9.06 16.62
CA ARG A 181 5.91 -8.90 17.65
C ARG A 181 4.54 -9.37 17.19
N PHE A 182 4.23 -9.21 15.88
CA PHE A 182 2.94 -9.50 15.27
C PHE A 182 3.14 -10.20 13.92
N PRO A 183 3.49 -11.50 13.92
CA PRO A 183 3.82 -12.24 12.68
C PRO A 183 2.62 -12.35 11.71
N ASP A 184 1.39 -12.27 12.21
CA ASP A 184 0.16 -12.33 11.40
C ASP A 184 -0.39 -10.93 11.05
N ASN A 185 0.47 -9.91 10.99
CA ASN A 185 0.08 -8.55 10.61
C ASN A 185 -0.02 -8.41 9.09
N ILE A 186 -0.93 -7.52 8.63
CA ILE A 186 -1.14 -7.21 7.21
C ILE A 186 0.15 -6.71 6.51
N LEU A 187 1.06 -6.07 7.25
CA LEU A 187 2.34 -5.62 6.71
C LEU A 187 3.25 -6.81 6.36
N VAL A 188 3.33 -7.82 7.23
CA VAL A 188 4.10 -9.05 6.99
C VAL A 188 3.50 -9.82 5.81
N HIS A 189 2.17 -9.95 5.76
CA HIS A 189 1.47 -10.57 4.64
C HIS A 189 1.74 -9.85 3.32
N SER A 190 1.69 -8.50 3.32
CA SER A 190 1.93 -7.70 2.10
C SER A 190 3.37 -7.82 1.60
N VAL A 191 4.35 -7.79 2.49
CA VAL A 191 5.77 -7.93 2.10
C VAL A 191 6.06 -9.34 1.60
N SER A 192 5.54 -10.37 2.28
CA SER A 192 5.69 -11.78 1.87
C SER A 192 5.00 -12.06 0.53
N ALA A 193 3.82 -11.49 0.30
CA ALA A 193 3.13 -11.58 -0.98
C ALA A 193 3.90 -10.88 -2.10
N MET A 194 4.49 -9.72 -1.82
CA MET A 194 5.32 -9.02 -2.79
C MET A 194 6.57 -9.83 -3.14
N PHE A 195 7.27 -10.38 -2.13
CA PHE A 195 8.39 -11.28 -2.35
C PHE A 195 7.99 -12.49 -3.21
N ALA A 196 6.89 -13.17 -2.85
CA ALA A 196 6.41 -14.33 -3.61
C ALA A 196 6.05 -13.98 -5.06
N ARG A 197 5.46 -12.81 -5.30
CA ARG A 197 5.11 -12.34 -6.64
C ARG A 197 6.35 -12.08 -7.48
N PHE A 198 7.34 -11.38 -6.95
CA PHE A 198 8.61 -11.17 -7.62
C PHE A 198 9.30 -12.49 -7.93
N PHE A 199 9.29 -13.40 -6.96
CA PHE A 199 9.89 -14.72 -7.13
C PHE A 199 9.19 -15.52 -8.22
N LEU A 200 7.85 -15.50 -8.25
CA LEU A 200 7.04 -16.15 -9.27
C LEU A 200 7.31 -15.61 -10.67
N GLU A 201 7.40 -14.27 -10.83
CA GLU A 201 7.66 -13.67 -12.15
C GLU A 201 9.04 -14.04 -12.70
N CYS A 202 10.05 -14.13 -11.84
CA CYS A 202 11.37 -14.62 -12.22
C CYS A 202 11.33 -16.12 -12.58
N LEU A 203 10.57 -16.92 -11.84
CA LEU A 203 10.44 -18.36 -12.04
C LEU A 203 9.75 -18.67 -13.39
N LYS A 204 8.67 -17.97 -13.74
CA LYS A 204 7.98 -18.07 -15.02
C LYS A 204 8.89 -17.82 -16.23
N ARG A 205 10.01 -17.10 -16.02
CA ARG A 205 11.00 -16.80 -17.06
C ARG A 205 12.25 -17.65 -16.94
N ASN A 206 12.16 -18.77 -16.20
CA ASN A 206 13.26 -19.73 -16.01
C ASN A 206 14.53 -19.11 -15.43
N VAL A 207 14.41 -18.04 -14.62
CA VAL A 207 15.55 -17.46 -13.90
C VAL A 207 15.91 -18.34 -12.73
N SER A 208 17.21 -18.64 -12.56
CA SER A 208 17.67 -19.45 -11.43
C SER A 208 17.33 -18.78 -10.10
N THR A 209 17.11 -19.57 -9.05
CA THR A 209 16.81 -19.06 -7.68
C THR A 209 17.86 -18.08 -7.18
N GLN A 210 19.13 -18.34 -7.45
CA GLN A 210 20.24 -17.47 -7.05
C GLN A 210 20.17 -16.12 -7.76
N ASN A 211 19.97 -16.11 -9.08
CA ASN A 211 19.81 -14.87 -9.85
C ASN A 211 18.55 -14.12 -9.41
N THR A 212 17.46 -14.83 -9.14
CA THR A 212 16.22 -14.24 -8.61
C THR A 212 16.47 -13.51 -7.29
N LEU A 213 17.14 -14.13 -6.33
CA LEU A 213 17.48 -13.50 -5.05
C LEU A 213 18.42 -12.30 -5.24
N HIS A 214 19.39 -12.42 -6.16
CA HIS A 214 20.26 -11.31 -6.49
C HIS A 214 19.47 -10.11 -7.05
N ILE A 215 18.58 -10.32 -8.02
CA ILE A 215 17.68 -9.28 -8.56
C ILE A 215 16.87 -8.66 -7.42
N LEU A 216 16.21 -9.48 -6.61
CA LEU A 216 15.36 -9.01 -5.50
C LEU A 216 16.14 -8.19 -4.46
N SER A 217 17.40 -8.57 -4.19
CA SER A 217 18.28 -7.85 -3.28
C SER A 217 18.60 -6.41 -3.72
N GLN A 218 18.50 -6.13 -5.02
CA GLN A 218 18.78 -4.83 -5.61
C GLN A 218 17.54 -3.92 -5.75
N VAL A 219 16.32 -4.42 -5.48
CA VAL A 219 15.06 -3.69 -5.65
C VAL A 219 14.92 -2.58 -4.60
N LYS A 220 15.54 -1.42 -4.85
CA LYS A 220 15.52 -0.25 -3.93
C LYS A 220 14.12 0.34 -3.67
N GLN A 221 13.14 0.03 -4.54
CA GLN A 221 11.76 0.51 -4.38
C GLN A 221 11.00 -0.26 -3.31
N GLN A 222 11.41 -1.50 -3.01
CA GLN A 222 10.82 -2.39 -2.01
C GLN A 222 11.87 -2.78 -0.96
N PRO A 223 12.25 -1.87 -0.04
CA PRO A 223 13.36 -2.10 0.88
C PRO A 223 13.20 -3.35 1.75
N CYS A 224 11.95 -3.68 2.15
CA CYS A 224 11.68 -4.88 2.94
C CYS A 224 11.90 -6.16 2.15
N VAL A 225 11.49 -6.19 0.87
CA VAL A 225 11.73 -7.34 -0.03
C VAL A 225 13.22 -7.50 -0.29
N SER A 226 13.92 -6.38 -0.57
CA SER A 226 15.38 -6.38 -0.76
C SER A 226 16.12 -6.88 0.48
N TYR A 227 15.69 -6.47 1.67
CA TYR A 227 16.25 -6.95 2.94
C TYR A 227 16.08 -8.46 3.11
N ILE A 228 14.85 -8.97 2.89
CA ILE A 228 14.57 -10.41 2.99
C ILE A 228 15.40 -11.20 1.98
N ALA A 229 15.48 -10.74 0.72
CA ALA A 229 16.25 -11.41 -0.32
C ALA A 229 17.74 -11.50 0.05
N LYS A 230 18.33 -10.44 0.61
CA LYS A 230 19.70 -10.43 1.09
C LYS A 230 19.91 -11.41 2.24
N GLU A 231 19.00 -11.42 3.22
CA GLU A 231 19.07 -12.32 4.36
C GLU A 231 19.01 -13.79 3.90
N ILE A 232 18.15 -14.12 2.93
CA ILE A 232 18.07 -15.46 2.33
C ILE A 232 19.39 -15.79 1.59
N ASP A 233 19.89 -14.88 0.76
CA ASP A 233 21.11 -15.08 -0.03
C ASP A 233 22.33 -15.32 0.89
N GLU A 234 22.48 -14.58 1.98
CA GLU A 234 23.52 -14.79 2.99
C GLU A 234 23.45 -16.17 3.63
N HIS A 235 22.27 -16.71 3.90
CA HIS A 235 22.09 -18.06 4.42
C HIS A 235 22.44 -19.13 3.39
N LEU A 236 22.07 -18.93 2.12
CA LEU A 236 22.46 -19.82 1.02
C LEU A 236 23.96 -19.85 0.81
N MET A 237 24.64 -18.70 0.91
CA MET A 237 26.13 -18.64 0.83
C MET A 237 26.81 -19.39 1.96
N ARG A 238 26.15 -19.59 3.11
CA ARG A 238 26.63 -20.44 4.22
C ARG A 238 26.38 -21.94 4.00
N GLY A 239 25.79 -22.33 2.85
CA GLY A 239 25.50 -23.71 2.51
C GLY A 239 24.17 -24.24 3.07
N GLU A 240 23.31 -23.37 3.59
CA GLU A 240 21.96 -23.76 4.03
C GLU A 240 21.03 -23.97 2.84
N THR A 241 20.03 -24.83 3.00
CA THR A 241 19.01 -25.01 1.96
C THR A 241 18.08 -23.78 1.86
N LEU A 242 17.45 -23.56 0.70
CA LEU A 242 16.52 -22.46 0.49
C LEU A 242 15.40 -22.43 1.57
N ILE A 243 14.89 -23.60 1.94
CA ILE A 243 13.83 -23.72 2.94
C ILE A 243 14.32 -23.31 4.33
N GLU A 244 15.52 -23.74 4.72
CA GLU A 244 16.14 -23.38 6.01
C GLU A 244 16.44 -21.88 6.05
N ALA A 245 16.99 -21.33 4.97
CA ALA A 245 17.23 -19.89 4.82
C ALA A 245 15.94 -19.07 5.03
N ILE A 246 14.86 -19.46 4.32
CA ILE A 246 13.57 -18.78 4.43
C ILE A 246 12.95 -18.94 5.84
N GLN A 247 13.12 -20.07 6.50
CA GLN A 247 12.63 -20.28 7.88
C GLN A 247 13.23 -19.31 8.90
N LYS A 248 14.45 -18.86 8.68
CA LYS A 248 15.15 -17.94 9.56
C LYS A 248 14.78 -16.48 9.31
N THR A 249 14.19 -16.19 8.17
CA THR A 249 13.75 -14.84 7.80
C THR A 249 12.37 -14.49 8.35
N HIS A 250 12.06 -13.20 8.36
CA HIS A 250 10.79 -12.67 8.89
C HIS A 250 9.66 -12.71 7.84
N ILE A 251 9.51 -13.87 7.17
CA ILE A 251 8.47 -14.12 6.17
C ILE A 251 7.23 -14.77 6.81
N GLU A 252 6.07 -14.59 6.19
CA GLU A 252 4.83 -15.24 6.58
C GLU A 252 4.96 -16.77 6.60
N LYS A 253 4.52 -17.40 7.69
CA LYS A 253 4.54 -18.87 7.84
C LYS A 253 3.75 -19.61 6.76
N ALA A 254 2.73 -18.97 6.17
CA ALA A 254 1.96 -19.55 5.08
C ALA A 254 2.83 -19.67 3.81
N LEU A 255 3.56 -18.61 3.42
CA LEU A 255 4.48 -18.67 2.28
C LEU A 255 5.51 -19.80 2.43
N LEU A 256 6.09 -19.93 3.62
CA LEU A 256 7.02 -21.02 3.91
C LEU A 256 6.40 -22.41 3.66
N ARG A 257 5.13 -22.61 4.09
CA ARG A 257 4.42 -23.89 3.84
C ARG A 257 4.21 -24.14 2.37
N PHE A 258 3.81 -23.13 1.60
CA PHE A 258 3.65 -23.25 0.15
C PHE A 258 4.98 -23.56 -0.55
N LEU A 259 6.05 -22.88 -0.18
CA LEU A 259 7.39 -23.12 -0.75
C LEU A 259 7.93 -24.52 -0.42
N LYS A 260 7.67 -25.04 0.80
CA LYS A 260 8.03 -26.42 1.16
C LYS A 260 7.37 -27.43 0.24
N ILE A 261 6.09 -27.23 -0.11
CA ILE A 261 5.37 -28.13 -1.03
C ILE A 261 5.88 -27.91 -2.46
N ALA A 262 6.09 -26.67 -2.86
CA ALA A 262 6.54 -26.32 -4.20
C ALA A 262 7.91 -26.92 -4.56
N VAL A 263 8.85 -27.00 -3.63
CA VAL A 263 10.18 -27.61 -3.86
C VAL A 263 10.09 -29.11 -4.21
N PHE A 264 9.08 -29.82 -3.69
CA PHE A 264 8.84 -31.24 -3.94
C PHE A 264 7.83 -31.50 -5.08
N SER A 265 7.26 -30.44 -5.67
CA SER A 265 6.25 -30.50 -6.70
C SER A 265 6.81 -30.00 -8.04
N SER A 266 6.38 -30.60 -9.14
CA SER A 266 6.65 -30.09 -10.49
C SER A 266 5.87 -28.82 -10.84
N SER A 267 4.93 -28.39 -9.98
CA SER A 267 4.02 -27.25 -10.18
C SER A 267 4.30 -26.10 -9.19
N SER A 268 5.56 -25.71 -9.06
CA SER A 268 5.95 -24.62 -8.14
C SER A 268 5.29 -23.27 -8.48
N GLU A 269 5.01 -23.00 -9.74
CA GLU A 269 4.32 -21.79 -10.19
C GLU A 269 2.87 -21.76 -9.71
N GLU A 270 2.11 -22.83 -9.92
CA GLU A 270 0.71 -22.95 -9.48
C GLU A 270 0.57 -22.82 -7.95
N MET A 271 1.54 -23.36 -7.22
CA MET A 271 1.58 -23.25 -5.77
C MET A 271 1.78 -21.79 -5.31
N LEU A 272 2.69 -21.06 -5.93
CA LEU A 272 2.89 -19.64 -5.63
C LEU A 272 1.71 -18.78 -6.05
N GLU A 273 1.07 -19.08 -7.19
CA GLU A 273 -0.17 -18.41 -7.61
C GLU A 273 -1.31 -18.66 -6.61
N GLY A 274 -1.47 -19.90 -6.15
CA GLY A 274 -2.43 -20.26 -5.10
C GLY A 274 -2.18 -19.50 -3.80
N TYR A 275 -0.92 -19.38 -3.38
CA TYR A 275 -0.55 -18.56 -2.23
C TYR A 275 -0.93 -17.09 -2.43
N LEU A 276 -0.59 -16.49 -3.56
CA LEU A 276 -0.89 -15.10 -3.87
C LEU A 276 -2.40 -14.84 -3.89
N HIS A 277 -3.18 -15.74 -4.45
CA HIS A 277 -4.64 -15.66 -4.44
C HIS A 277 -5.20 -15.70 -3.01
N MET A 278 -4.71 -16.61 -2.18
CA MET A 278 -5.10 -16.70 -0.77
C MET A 278 -4.78 -15.42 0.01
N VAL A 279 -3.58 -14.85 -0.18
CA VAL A 279 -3.18 -13.62 0.52
C VAL A 279 -4.02 -12.43 0.05
N GLU A 280 -4.37 -12.37 -1.24
CA GLU A 280 -5.23 -11.33 -1.77
C GLU A 280 -6.62 -11.33 -1.12
N ILE A 281 -7.23 -12.51 -0.96
CA ILE A 281 -8.51 -12.67 -0.24
C ILE A 281 -8.37 -12.21 1.22
N ARG A 282 -7.32 -12.65 1.91
CA ARG A 282 -7.07 -12.25 3.32
C ARG A 282 -6.89 -10.75 3.46
N LYS A 283 -6.16 -10.12 2.53
CA LYS A 283 -5.95 -8.68 2.51
C LYS A 283 -7.27 -7.93 2.35
N GLN A 284 -8.12 -8.33 1.40
CA GLN A 284 -9.44 -7.74 1.20
C GLN A 284 -10.32 -7.89 2.45
N GLN A 285 -10.32 -9.07 3.08
CA GLN A 285 -11.04 -9.31 4.33
C GLN A 285 -10.52 -8.42 5.48
N ALA A 286 -9.21 -8.24 5.59
CA ALA A 286 -8.61 -7.37 6.58
C ALA A 286 -9.00 -5.90 6.36
N ILE A 287 -8.90 -5.40 5.12
CA ILE A 287 -9.33 -4.04 4.75
C ILE A 287 -10.80 -3.83 5.12
N LYS A 288 -11.67 -4.77 4.72
CA LYS A 288 -13.11 -4.71 5.06
C LYS A 288 -13.35 -4.69 6.57
N ARG A 289 -12.64 -5.52 7.33
CA ARG A 289 -12.75 -5.55 8.80
C ARG A 289 -12.36 -4.22 9.43
N TYR A 290 -11.20 -3.64 9.06
CA TYR A 290 -10.77 -2.34 9.57
C TYR A 290 -11.74 -1.22 9.17
N SER A 291 -12.21 -1.22 7.92
CA SER A 291 -13.25 -0.30 7.44
C SER A 291 -14.50 -0.37 8.30
N THR A 292 -15.01 -1.56 8.60
CA THR A 292 -16.19 -1.78 9.45
C THR A 292 -15.97 -1.26 10.88
N TYR A 293 -14.79 -1.48 11.47
CA TYR A 293 -14.51 -0.96 12.81
C TYR A 293 -14.50 0.58 12.87
N ILE A 294 -13.88 1.22 11.87
CA ILE A 294 -13.88 2.70 11.79
C ILE A 294 -15.30 3.23 11.62
N GLN A 295 -16.12 2.60 10.78
CA GLN A 295 -17.51 2.97 10.58
C GLN A 295 -18.33 2.82 11.89
N LEU A 296 -18.17 1.68 12.59
CA LEU A 296 -18.87 1.43 13.83
C LEU A 296 -18.55 2.48 14.89
N ILE A 297 -17.27 2.81 15.05
CA ILE A 297 -16.82 3.87 15.97
C ILE A 297 -17.43 5.21 15.56
N SER A 298 -17.37 5.57 14.27
CA SER A 298 -17.93 6.81 13.77
C SER A 298 -19.44 6.92 14.00
N TYR A 299 -20.20 5.87 13.69
CA TYR A 299 -21.66 5.87 13.92
C TYR A 299 -22.02 5.91 15.40
N SER A 300 -21.27 5.22 16.25
CA SER A 300 -21.49 5.29 17.72
C SER A 300 -21.28 6.71 18.23
N MET A 301 -20.22 7.38 17.78
CA MET A 301 -19.96 8.77 18.18
C MET A 301 -21.03 9.74 17.67
N ILE A 302 -21.47 9.59 16.41
CA ILE A 302 -22.57 10.39 15.85
C ILE A 302 -23.86 10.18 16.67
N ALA A 303 -24.18 8.94 17.02
CA ALA A 303 -25.37 8.62 17.83
C ALA A 303 -25.31 9.30 19.20
N ILE A 304 -24.16 9.29 19.87
CA ILE A 304 -23.95 9.98 21.17
C ILE A 304 -24.21 11.48 21.01
N VAL A 305 -23.61 12.12 19.98
CA VAL A 305 -23.82 13.54 19.72
C VAL A 305 -25.31 13.86 19.47
N LEU A 306 -25.99 13.03 18.67
CA LEU A 306 -27.42 13.21 18.39
C LEU A 306 -28.30 13.10 19.65
N ILE A 307 -27.97 12.17 20.55
CA ILE A 307 -28.66 12.07 21.85
C ILE A 307 -28.49 13.37 22.65
N PHE A 308 -27.30 13.95 22.71
CA PHE A 308 -27.06 15.21 23.37
C PHE A 308 -27.80 16.38 22.72
N VAL A 309 -27.79 16.47 21.38
CA VAL A 309 -28.58 17.47 20.65
C VAL A 309 -30.07 17.36 21.01
N TYR A 310 -30.61 16.15 21.03
CA TYR A 310 -32.00 15.90 21.38
C TYR A 310 -32.30 16.34 22.79
N GLN A 311 -31.47 16.01 23.78
CA GLN A 311 -31.66 16.43 25.16
C GLN A 311 -31.68 17.97 25.32
N ILE A 312 -30.78 18.65 24.63
CA ILE A 312 -30.71 20.13 24.67
C ILE A 312 -31.95 20.74 24.02
N LEU A 313 -32.44 20.20 22.92
CA LEU A 313 -33.64 20.71 22.25
C LEU A 313 -34.93 20.44 23.03
N MET A 314 -34.99 19.37 23.81
CA MET A 314 -36.15 19.07 24.66
C MET A 314 -36.22 19.86 25.98
N MET A 315 -35.09 20.44 26.42
CA MET A 315 -35.01 21.14 27.68
C MET A 315 -36.00 22.31 27.79
N PRO A 316 -36.20 23.23 26.82
CA PRO A 316 -37.20 24.27 26.87
C PRO A 316 -38.65 23.72 26.91
N MET A 317 -38.92 22.59 26.23
CA MET A 317 -40.25 21.99 26.22
C MET A 317 -40.66 21.39 27.58
N THR A 318 -39.71 20.75 28.27
CA THR A 318 -39.99 20.19 29.61
C THR A 318 -40.24 21.28 30.63
N MET A 319 -39.70 22.48 30.43
CA MET A 319 -39.95 23.63 31.31
C MET A 319 -41.32 24.25 31.11
N LEU A 320 -41.77 24.38 29.85
CA LEU A 320 -43.11 24.84 29.53
C LEU A 320 -44.21 23.92 30.06
N GLN A 321 -43.93 22.66 30.30
CA GLN A 321 -44.85 21.70 30.91
C GLN A 321 -44.91 21.78 32.44
N ASN A 322 -43.93 22.40 33.08
CA ASN A 322 -43.82 22.57 34.54
C ASN A 322 -44.24 23.98 35.03
N LEU A 323 -44.63 24.84 34.08
CA LEU A 323 -45.28 26.16 34.33
C LEU A 323 -46.80 26.02 34.26
#